data_72902022b3c4d5d63dad05725943979b
#
_entry.id   72902022b3c4d5d63dad05725943979b
#
_cell.length_a   1.000
_cell.length_b   1.000
_cell.length_c   1.000
_cell.angle_alpha   90.00
_cell.angle_beta   90.00
_cell.angle_gamma   90.00
#
_symmetry.space_group_name_H-M   'P 1'
#
loop_
_entity.id
_entity.type
_entity.pdbx_description
1 polymer ?
#
loop_
_entity_poly.entity_id
_entity_poly.type
_entity_poly.pdbx_seq_one_letter_code
_entity_poly.pdbx_strand_id
1 'polypeptide(L)'
;MLREAGNAPIAERREVARKFVLGRRNTMPEFADRSDSEYLVEDLLRATRFYRGQLVTLEGYVRSGGVKKLHAESNRFEIADYHRLRLYVEAGDSSPVDVYFLDLPDNWPTQGDVIDDLSVVGRFFKLIEYDDKQTGRPAYAPVIIAARVEFQPKVQAGQVAIDPSLWDGVVRHKKRDWTNAERDLYYRVLQHARDGDYGEQKQQAKQNLRARIERYRTDAESEFERRTAQAKRYLKTHPAEQAEYQRRLNDADRKKRRKLTMYLTYRDTPNLFPTYADIVINDHVAYNGQLMTLRGRVRRITKSPADEKIRYDLGTLYEIWFYTEDSQAHPTVAVCTSVPQGLLDKARKEGERLDERISITGYFFKMYVYEAQDTERFVPMLLAQRFKWHPPPAEKKLQSAVYVLPFIAVLGVGMAYLFWRTRREDRQFRRQLSTGGETVTIHDLSQIEGSAGQHTPSFDQIEVIEEMHFRDHDGHNSREEPPANNAGTEKRDQRSLPSDI
;
A
#
# COMPACT_ATOMS: atom_id res chain seq x y z
N MET A 1 5.38 48.31 13.79
CA MET A 1 5.33 46.87 13.47
C MET A 1 5.01 46.58 11.98
N LEU A 2 3.89 47.04 11.40
CA LEU A 2 3.61 46.75 9.96
C LEU A 2 4.67 47.40 9.03
N ARG A 3 5.10 48.63 9.25
CA ARG A 3 6.18 49.28 8.46
C ARG A 3 7.58 48.74 8.77
N GLU A 4 7.89 48.37 10.00
CA GLU A 4 9.19 47.82 10.39
C GLU A 4 9.41 46.38 9.86
N ALA A 5 8.32 45.67 9.59
CA ALA A 5 8.38 44.32 9.00
C ALA A 5 8.92 44.32 7.54
N GLY A 6 9.07 45.49 6.88
CA GLY A 6 9.44 45.63 5.47
C GLY A 6 10.95 45.62 5.12
N ASN A 7 11.84 45.86 6.10
CA ASN A 7 13.19 46.29 5.78
C ASN A 7 14.26 45.21 5.57
N ALA A 8 13.98 43.93 5.85
CA ALA A 8 14.94 42.85 5.61
C ALA A 8 14.36 41.82 4.63
N PRO A 9 15.19 41.12 3.85
CA PRO A 9 14.73 40.06 2.95
C PRO A 9 13.90 39.02 3.68
N ILE A 10 12.80 38.59 3.09
CA ILE A 10 11.87 37.62 3.71
C ILE A 10 12.55 36.29 4.02
N ALA A 11 13.47 35.84 3.15
CA ALA A 11 14.23 34.61 3.35
C ALA A 11 15.07 34.63 4.64
N GLU A 12 15.76 35.76 4.90
CA GLU A 12 16.55 35.91 6.12
C GLU A 12 15.67 35.90 7.38
N ARG A 13 14.55 36.61 7.33
CA ARG A 13 13.58 36.63 8.43
C ARG A 13 12.96 35.28 8.67
N ARG A 14 12.67 34.51 7.60
CA ARG A 14 12.16 33.14 7.70
C ARG A 14 13.16 32.25 8.41
N GLU A 15 14.43 32.35 8.06
CA GLU A 15 15.47 31.54 8.69
C GLU A 15 15.64 31.85 10.18
N VAL A 16 15.59 33.14 10.55
CA VAL A 16 15.62 33.57 11.96
C VAL A 16 14.41 33.05 12.73
N ALA A 17 13.20 33.18 12.14
CA ALA A 17 11.98 32.72 12.75
C ALA A 17 11.99 31.18 12.92
N ARG A 18 12.44 30.45 11.91
CA ARG A 18 12.57 29.01 11.93
C ARG A 18 13.53 28.52 13.00
N LYS A 19 14.71 29.11 13.09
CA LYS A 19 15.67 28.75 14.14
C LYS A 19 15.10 28.98 15.55
N PHE A 20 14.36 30.07 15.73
CA PHE A 20 13.73 30.39 17.01
C PHE A 20 12.67 29.32 17.37
N VAL A 21 11.78 28.97 16.44
CA VAL A 21 10.73 27.96 16.64
C VAL A 21 11.34 26.57 16.91
N LEU A 22 12.32 26.17 16.08
CA LEU A 22 13.01 24.88 16.25
C LEU A 22 13.77 24.79 17.57
N GLY A 23 14.47 25.88 17.98
CA GLY A 23 15.16 25.92 19.25
C GLY A 23 14.24 25.65 20.42
N ARG A 24 13.04 26.21 20.41
CA ARG A 24 12.04 25.97 21.45
C ARG A 24 11.38 24.61 21.36
N ARG A 25 11.00 24.15 20.15
CA ARG A 25 10.42 22.81 19.92
C ARG A 25 11.33 21.71 20.47
N ASN A 26 12.64 21.82 20.25
CA ASN A 26 13.60 20.84 20.73
C ASN A 26 13.66 20.72 22.27
N THR A 27 13.12 21.69 22.99
CA THR A 27 12.98 21.62 24.46
C THR A 27 11.70 20.91 24.92
N MET A 28 10.81 20.51 23.99
CA MET A 28 9.48 19.95 24.28
C MET A 28 9.28 18.64 23.48
N PRO A 29 9.75 17.52 24.01
CA PRO A 29 9.72 16.24 23.29
C PRO A 29 8.30 15.72 22.97
N GLU A 30 7.28 16.19 23.69
CA GLU A 30 5.87 15.85 23.43
C GLU A 30 5.35 16.33 22.08
N PHE A 31 6.04 17.27 21.45
CA PHE A 31 5.68 17.80 20.12
C PHE A 31 6.61 17.31 18.99
N ALA A 32 7.46 16.32 19.24
CA ALA A 32 8.43 15.85 18.26
C ALA A 32 7.80 15.38 16.94
N ASP A 33 6.56 14.95 17.00
CA ASP A 33 5.83 14.35 15.89
C ASP A 33 4.93 15.32 15.11
N ARG A 34 4.82 16.59 15.53
CA ARG A 34 4.00 17.60 14.85
C ARG A 34 4.81 18.42 13.87
N SER A 35 4.16 19.02 12.87
CA SER A 35 4.82 20.01 12.02
C SER A 35 5.25 21.25 12.82
N ASP A 36 6.20 22.02 12.31
CA ASP A 36 6.66 23.24 12.98
C ASP A 36 5.52 24.24 13.17
N SER A 37 4.60 24.32 12.23
CA SER A 37 3.46 25.23 12.26
C SER A 37 2.39 24.79 13.25
N GLU A 38 2.07 23.50 13.31
CA GLU A 38 1.12 22.92 14.28
C GLU A 38 1.62 23.11 15.72
N TYR A 39 2.90 22.76 15.96
CA TYR A 39 3.55 23.01 17.23
C TYR A 39 3.46 24.48 17.64
N LEU A 40 3.81 25.37 16.70
CA LEU A 40 3.85 26.80 16.98
C LEU A 40 2.48 27.35 17.36
N VAL A 41 1.40 26.97 16.65
CA VAL A 41 0.05 27.45 16.97
C VAL A 41 -0.36 27.04 18.39
N GLU A 42 -0.11 25.79 18.77
CA GLU A 42 -0.42 25.32 20.11
C GLU A 42 0.42 26.03 21.19
N ASP A 43 1.73 26.21 20.95
CA ASP A 43 2.58 26.89 21.91
C ASP A 43 2.28 28.41 21.99
N LEU A 44 1.82 29.06 20.90
CA LEU A 44 1.32 30.43 20.91
C LEU A 44 0.12 30.59 21.83
N LEU A 45 -0.79 29.60 21.84
CA LEU A 45 -1.94 29.59 22.74
C LEU A 45 -1.54 29.39 24.19
N ARG A 46 -0.56 28.52 24.47
CA ARG A 46 -0.11 28.20 25.83
C ARG A 46 0.86 29.23 26.42
N ALA A 47 1.84 29.69 25.63
CA ALA A 47 2.94 30.53 26.05
C ALA A 47 2.89 31.97 25.46
N THR A 48 1.69 32.54 25.33
CA THR A 48 1.39 33.80 24.67
C THR A 48 2.35 34.95 25.04
N ARG A 49 2.73 35.08 26.33
CA ARG A 49 3.61 36.16 26.81
C ARG A 49 5.04 36.00 26.27
N PHE A 50 5.52 34.79 26.09
CA PHE A 50 6.85 34.48 25.59
C PHE A 50 7.01 34.91 24.12
N TYR A 51 5.96 34.70 23.32
CA TYR A 51 5.98 34.96 21.87
C TYR A 51 5.66 36.42 21.50
N ARG A 52 5.14 37.23 22.42
CA ARG A 52 4.71 38.59 22.09
C ARG A 52 5.84 39.41 21.50
N GLY A 53 5.66 39.88 20.25
CA GLY A 53 6.66 40.63 19.49
C GLY A 53 7.74 39.75 18.83
N GLN A 54 7.79 38.45 19.11
CA GLN A 54 8.75 37.55 18.47
C GLN A 54 8.39 37.32 17.00
N LEU A 55 9.41 37.13 16.19
CA LEU A 55 9.27 36.77 14.80
C LEU A 55 9.01 35.27 14.69
N VAL A 56 7.95 34.92 13.99
CA VAL A 56 7.51 33.53 13.79
C VAL A 56 7.21 33.26 12.32
N THR A 57 7.30 32.03 11.92
CA THR A 57 6.92 31.57 10.57
C THR A 57 5.88 30.46 10.66
N LEU A 58 4.85 30.58 9.82
CA LEU A 58 3.74 29.62 9.73
C LEU A 58 3.51 29.24 8.27
N GLU A 59 3.18 28.00 8.05
CA GLU A 59 2.74 27.45 6.77
C GLU A 59 1.33 26.89 6.95
N GLY A 60 0.48 27.09 5.93
CA GLY A 60 -0.91 26.64 6.01
C GLY A 60 -1.70 27.04 4.77
N TYR A 61 -3.02 26.97 4.88
CA TYR A 61 -3.94 27.29 3.79
C TYR A 61 -5.02 28.29 4.22
N VAL A 62 -5.61 28.97 3.24
CA VAL A 62 -6.73 29.87 3.41
C VAL A 62 -7.94 29.35 2.66
N ARG A 63 -9.08 29.32 3.31
CA ARG A 63 -10.35 28.95 2.68
C ARG A 63 -10.88 30.05 1.78
N SER A 64 -11.70 29.68 0.81
CA SER A 64 -12.43 30.62 -0.04
C SER A 64 -13.06 31.76 0.78
N GLY A 65 -12.83 33.00 0.35
CA GLY A 65 -13.29 34.19 1.08
C GLY A 65 -12.59 34.50 2.40
N GLY A 66 -11.50 33.76 2.72
CA GLY A 66 -10.73 33.96 3.97
C GLY A 66 -9.87 35.22 4.01
N VAL A 67 -9.75 35.97 2.90
CA VAL A 67 -9.03 37.25 2.87
C VAL A 67 -10.02 38.40 2.79
N LYS A 68 -9.85 39.36 3.68
CA LYS A 68 -10.69 40.57 3.75
C LYS A 68 -9.82 41.81 3.69
N LYS A 69 -10.19 42.75 2.81
CA LYS A 69 -9.64 44.10 2.83
C LYS A 69 -10.36 44.92 3.91
N LEU A 70 -9.61 45.57 4.75
CA LEU A 70 -10.11 46.40 5.85
C LEU A 70 -9.58 47.81 5.69
N HIS A 71 -10.39 48.81 6.02
CA HIS A 71 -10.01 50.19 6.03
C HIS A 71 -9.59 50.60 7.43
N ALA A 72 -8.45 51.30 7.54
CA ALA A 72 -7.98 51.84 8.79
C ALA A 72 -8.62 53.22 9.02
N GLU A 73 -9.05 53.48 10.24
CA GLU A 73 -9.35 54.84 10.67
C GLU A 73 -8.09 55.71 10.60
N SER A 74 -8.29 57.06 10.57
CA SER A 74 -7.17 58.00 10.54
C SER A 74 -6.15 57.67 11.63
N ASN A 75 -4.92 57.47 11.22
CA ASN A 75 -3.83 57.07 12.13
C ASN A 75 -2.51 57.74 11.76
N ARG A 76 -1.64 57.91 12.74
CA ARG A 76 -0.33 58.59 12.60
C ARG A 76 0.63 57.90 11.63
N PHE A 77 0.33 56.68 11.16
CA PHE A 77 1.17 55.89 10.27
C PHE A 77 0.73 55.98 8.81
N GLU A 78 -0.35 56.73 8.53
CA GLU A 78 -0.94 56.92 7.19
C GLU A 78 -1.27 55.60 6.48
N ILE A 79 -1.67 54.58 7.26
CA ILE A 79 -2.15 53.30 6.72
C ILE A 79 -3.63 53.49 6.37
N ALA A 80 -3.94 53.48 5.09
CA ALA A 80 -5.33 53.57 4.63
C ALA A 80 -6.04 52.21 4.63
N ASP A 81 -5.38 51.22 4.08
CA ASP A 81 -5.93 49.86 3.90
C ASP A 81 -4.95 48.81 4.43
N TYR A 82 -5.52 47.70 4.86
CA TYR A 82 -4.76 46.51 5.23
C TYR A 82 -5.60 45.28 4.99
N HIS A 83 -4.96 44.12 4.95
CA HIS A 83 -5.64 42.86 4.71
C HIS A 83 -5.63 42.00 5.97
N ARG A 84 -6.70 41.24 6.17
CA ARG A 84 -6.79 40.17 7.15
C ARG A 84 -7.03 38.87 6.44
N LEU A 85 -6.26 37.87 6.70
CA LEU A 85 -6.54 36.51 6.28
C LEU A 85 -6.64 35.57 7.49
N ARG A 86 -7.43 34.52 7.34
CA ARG A 86 -7.56 33.46 8.33
C ARG A 86 -6.84 32.23 7.81
N LEU A 87 -5.67 31.94 8.39
CA LEU A 87 -4.79 30.83 8.07
C LEU A 87 -5.18 29.61 8.91
N TYR A 88 -5.27 28.44 8.27
CA TYR A 88 -5.45 27.14 8.89
C TYR A 88 -4.18 26.33 8.68
N VAL A 89 -3.68 25.69 9.74
CA VAL A 89 -2.38 24.99 9.74
C VAL A 89 -2.57 23.49 9.54
N GLU A 90 -3.67 22.94 9.99
CA GLU A 90 -4.04 21.54 9.86
C GLU A 90 -5.24 21.29 8.96
N ALA A 91 -5.33 20.10 8.39
CA ALA A 91 -6.44 19.67 7.55
C ALA A 91 -7.76 19.47 8.31
N GLY A 92 -7.76 19.57 9.62
CA GLY A 92 -8.91 19.28 10.49
C GLY A 92 -9.58 20.46 11.17
N ASP A 93 -9.27 21.71 10.77
CA ASP A 93 -9.88 22.94 11.32
C ASP A 93 -9.59 23.27 12.78
N SER A 94 -8.54 22.72 13.32
CA SER A 94 -8.00 23.20 14.60
C SER A 94 -7.64 24.68 14.52
N SER A 95 -7.63 25.36 15.56
CA SER A 95 -7.42 26.79 15.80
C SER A 95 -6.90 27.62 14.62
N PRO A 96 -7.71 28.49 14.01
CA PRO A 96 -7.26 29.37 12.95
C PRO A 96 -6.28 30.41 13.47
N VAL A 97 -5.39 30.92 12.60
CA VAL A 97 -4.49 32.04 12.88
C VAL A 97 -4.94 33.24 12.06
N ASP A 98 -5.19 34.36 12.69
CA ASP A 98 -5.52 35.62 12.00
C ASP A 98 -4.25 36.38 11.65
N VAL A 99 -3.99 36.58 10.37
CA VAL A 99 -2.82 37.31 9.86
C VAL A 99 -3.24 38.65 9.30
N TYR A 100 -2.58 39.71 9.76
CA TYR A 100 -2.76 41.09 9.27
C TYR A 100 -1.53 41.52 8.50
N PHE A 101 -1.73 42.07 7.28
CA PHE A 101 -0.65 42.49 6.40
C PHE A 101 -1.08 43.63 5.48
N LEU A 102 -0.11 44.30 4.85
CA LEU A 102 -0.37 45.49 4.02
C LEU A 102 -0.62 45.11 2.56
N ASP A 103 0.25 44.32 1.96
CA ASP A 103 0.27 44.14 0.53
C ASP A 103 -0.09 42.68 0.15
N LEU A 104 -1.08 42.55 -0.75
CA LEU A 104 -1.35 41.29 -1.40
C LEU A 104 -0.26 41.02 -2.47
N PRO A 105 0.17 39.77 -2.65
CA PRO A 105 0.98 39.40 -3.81
C PRO A 105 0.24 39.73 -5.13
N ASP A 106 1.00 40.16 -6.16
CA ASP A 106 0.44 40.59 -7.45
C ASP A 106 -0.40 39.52 -8.17
N ASN A 107 -0.09 38.24 -7.93
CA ASN A 107 -0.75 37.07 -8.50
C ASN A 107 -1.74 36.41 -7.53
N TRP A 108 -2.27 37.18 -6.55
CA TRP A 108 -3.24 36.63 -5.61
C TRP A 108 -4.53 36.20 -6.31
N PRO A 109 -5.05 34.97 -6.06
CA PRO A 109 -6.29 34.52 -6.66
C PRO A 109 -7.49 35.39 -6.27
N THR A 110 -8.22 35.90 -7.25
CA THR A 110 -9.28 36.90 -7.02
C THR A 110 -10.65 36.29 -6.73
N GLN A 111 -10.90 35.03 -7.03
CA GLN A 111 -12.21 34.39 -6.82
C GLN A 111 -12.09 32.94 -6.34
N GLY A 112 -12.85 32.66 -5.27
CA GLY A 112 -13.45 31.38 -4.92
C GLY A 112 -12.52 30.23 -4.51
N ASP A 113 -11.25 30.34 -4.81
CA ASP A 113 -10.31 29.25 -4.60
C ASP A 113 -9.78 29.20 -3.17
N VAL A 114 -9.60 28.00 -2.68
CA VAL A 114 -8.77 27.74 -1.50
C VAL A 114 -7.32 27.97 -1.93
N ILE A 115 -6.58 28.78 -1.18
CA ILE A 115 -5.17 29.03 -1.42
C ILE A 115 -4.40 28.12 -0.49
N ASP A 116 -3.77 27.11 -1.04
CA ASP A 116 -2.91 26.18 -0.33
C ASP A 116 -1.44 26.67 -0.36
N ASP A 117 -0.60 26.10 0.51
CA ASP A 117 0.83 26.42 0.58
C ASP A 117 1.16 27.92 0.81
N LEU A 118 0.41 28.54 1.70
CA LEU A 118 0.73 29.86 2.18
C LEU A 118 1.85 29.82 3.22
N SER A 119 2.82 30.70 3.05
CA SER A 119 3.87 30.94 4.03
C SER A 119 3.76 32.36 4.57
N VAL A 120 3.73 32.48 5.87
CA VAL A 120 3.62 33.75 6.60
C VAL A 120 4.82 33.91 7.52
N VAL A 121 5.54 35.02 7.36
CA VAL A 121 6.61 35.43 8.29
C VAL A 121 6.19 36.72 8.93
N GLY A 122 5.95 36.70 10.23
CA GLY A 122 5.40 37.86 10.94
C GLY A 122 5.72 37.88 12.44
N ARG A 123 5.30 38.93 13.11
CA ARG A 123 5.44 39.03 14.56
C ARG A 123 4.16 38.66 15.25
N PHE A 124 4.24 37.78 16.23
CA PHE A 124 3.10 37.49 17.07
C PHE A 124 2.69 38.68 17.89
N PHE A 125 1.41 39.06 17.86
CA PHE A 125 0.88 40.22 18.53
C PHE A 125 0.11 39.90 19.81
N LYS A 126 -1.01 39.15 19.67
CA LYS A 126 -1.88 38.80 20.78
C LYS A 126 -2.80 37.59 20.39
N LEU A 127 -3.58 37.11 21.34
CA LEU A 127 -4.75 36.28 21.05
C LEU A 127 -5.98 37.15 20.89
N ILE A 128 -6.89 36.73 20.00
CA ILE A 128 -8.24 37.29 19.88
C ILE A 128 -9.26 36.18 20.12
N GLU A 129 -10.36 36.53 20.75
CA GLU A 129 -11.50 35.64 20.91
C GLU A 129 -12.37 35.63 19.65
N TYR A 130 -12.89 34.48 19.29
CA TYR A 130 -13.83 34.32 18.19
C TYR A 130 -14.84 33.20 18.54
N ASP A 131 -16.06 33.30 17.97
CA ASP A 131 -17.06 32.25 18.10
C ASP A 131 -16.70 31.09 17.15
N ASP A 132 -16.39 29.94 17.71
CA ASP A 132 -16.19 28.74 16.92
C ASP A 132 -17.56 28.16 16.49
N LYS A 133 -17.80 28.21 15.20
CA LYS A 133 -19.07 27.75 14.61
C LYS A 133 -19.29 26.23 14.72
N GLN A 134 -18.25 25.45 14.94
CA GLN A 134 -18.38 24.00 15.06
C GLN A 134 -18.77 23.58 16.47
N THR A 135 -18.16 24.21 17.47
CA THR A 135 -18.42 23.87 18.86
C THR A 135 -19.47 24.79 19.51
N GLY A 136 -19.79 25.94 18.90
CA GLY A 136 -20.67 26.96 19.46
C GLY A 136 -20.10 27.64 20.70
N ARG A 137 -18.78 27.51 20.96
CA ARG A 137 -18.09 28.05 22.13
C ARG A 137 -17.08 29.11 21.75
N PRO A 138 -16.78 30.07 22.61
CA PRO A 138 -15.69 31.01 22.41
C PRO A 138 -14.35 30.26 22.33
N ALA A 139 -13.55 30.61 21.35
CA ALA A 139 -12.21 30.07 21.13
C ALA A 139 -11.20 31.22 20.91
N TYR A 140 -9.92 30.92 20.98
CA TYR A 140 -8.86 31.92 20.81
C TYR A 140 -8.05 31.63 19.56
N ALA A 141 -7.78 32.70 18.79
CA ALA A 141 -6.93 32.68 17.61
C ALA A 141 -5.68 33.53 17.81
N PRO A 142 -4.47 33.03 17.52
CA PRO A 142 -3.29 33.85 17.45
C PRO A 142 -3.38 34.91 16.36
N VAL A 143 -2.89 36.12 16.65
CA VAL A 143 -2.79 37.21 15.69
C VAL A 143 -1.32 37.44 15.33
N ILE A 144 -1.04 37.32 14.04
CA ILE A 144 0.27 37.59 13.45
C ILE A 144 0.20 38.86 12.63
N ILE A 145 1.18 39.75 12.82
CA ILE A 145 1.37 40.92 11.97
C ILE A 145 2.54 40.68 11.03
N ALA A 146 2.24 40.53 9.75
CA ALA A 146 3.19 40.28 8.69
C ALA A 146 3.33 41.51 7.78
N ALA A 147 4.48 41.68 7.14
CA ALA A 147 4.62 42.66 6.09
C ALA A 147 3.92 42.18 4.82
N ARG A 148 4.14 40.95 4.50
CA ARG A 148 3.66 40.28 3.27
C ARG A 148 3.41 38.80 3.57
N VAL A 149 2.50 38.23 2.83
CA VAL A 149 2.29 36.77 2.75
C VAL A 149 2.83 36.26 1.43
N GLU A 150 3.32 35.04 1.43
CA GLU A 150 3.79 34.38 0.21
C GLU A 150 2.92 33.16 -0.07
N PHE A 151 2.57 32.94 -1.30
CA PHE A 151 1.92 31.72 -1.72
C PHE A 151 2.61 31.17 -2.96
N GLN A 152 2.48 29.87 -3.12
CA GLN A 152 3.01 29.20 -4.31
C GLN A 152 1.87 29.02 -5.32
N PRO A 153 2.02 29.56 -6.54
CA PRO A 153 1.00 29.39 -7.57
C PRO A 153 0.89 27.91 -7.96
N LYS A 154 -0.25 27.51 -8.52
CA LYS A 154 -0.44 26.16 -9.05
C LYS A 154 0.69 25.79 -10.01
N VAL A 155 1.27 24.63 -9.79
CA VAL A 155 2.40 24.14 -10.60
C VAL A 155 1.85 23.62 -11.92
N GLN A 156 2.40 24.11 -13.03
CA GLN A 156 2.04 23.63 -14.36
C GLN A 156 2.67 22.26 -14.64
N ALA A 157 2.00 21.49 -15.50
CA ALA A 157 2.53 20.22 -15.95
C ALA A 157 3.96 20.37 -16.55
N GLY A 158 4.83 19.44 -16.23
CA GLY A 158 6.24 19.46 -16.67
C GLY A 158 7.18 20.35 -15.87
N GLN A 159 6.69 21.15 -14.92
CA GLN A 159 7.53 22.05 -14.11
C GLN A 159 7.95 21.45 -12.76
N VAL A 160 7.53 20.23 -12.45
CA VAL A 160 7.81 19.59 -11.18
C VAL A 160 9.14 18.86 -11.23
N ALA A 161 10.10 19.31 -10.42
CA ALA A 161 11.31 18.56 -10.14
C ALA A 161 11.24 17.94 -8.74
N ILE A 162 11.79 16.74 -8.58
CA ILE A 162 11.91 16.07 -7.29
C ILE A 162 13.35 16.22 -6.80
N ASP A 163 13.52 17.01 -5.74
CA ASP A 163 14.79 17.11 -5.04
C ASP A 163 14.89 15.98 -4.00
N PRO A 164 15.99 15.23 -3.95
CA PRO A 164 16.21 14.18 -2.94
C PRO A 164 16.05 14.66 -1.50
N SER A 165 16.38 15.89 -1.18
CA SER A 165 16.24 16.46 0.15
C SER A 165 14.80 16.57 0.65
N LEU A 166 13.82 16.59 -0.25
CA LEU A 166 12.40 16.62 0.10
C LEU A 166 11.95 15.36 0.85
N TRP A 167 12.68 14.25 0.64
CA TRP A 167 12.39 12.98 1.31
C TRP A 167 12.81 12.98 2.78
N ASP A 168 13.66 13.91 3.21
CA ASP A 168 14.05 14.06 4.61
C ASP A 168 12.87 14.49 5.50
N GLY A 169 11.88 15.14 4.90
CA GLY A 169 10.62 15.53 5.55
C GLY A 169 9.58 14.40 5.66
N VAL A 170 9.81 13.27 4.99
CA VAL A 170 8.92 12.11 5.07
C VAL A 170 9.16 11.39 6.38
N VAL A 171 8.20 11.50 7.28
CA VAL A 171 8.32 10.96 8.64
C VAL A 171 8.40 9.43 8.59
N ARG A 172 9.43 8.89 9.22
CA ARG A 172 9.66 7.43 9.35
C ARG A 172 8.58 6.73 10.18
N HIS A 173 7.68 7.47 10.82
CA HIS A 173 6.79 6.96 11.85
C HIS A 173 5.34 6.86 11.38
N LYS A 174 4.85 5.71 11.49
CA LYS A 174 3.71 5.07 12.16
C LYS A 174 2.49 5.96 12.45
N LYS A 175 2.39 7.22 11.96
CA LYS A 175 1.20 8.01 12.16
C LYS A 175 0.31 8.00 10.91
N ARG A 176 -0.97 7.86 11.16
CA ARG A 176 -2.06 7.95 10.19
C ARG A 176 -2.11 9.36 9.58
N ASP A 177 -1.72 10.36 10.36
CA ASP A 177 -1.79 11.76 9.97
C ASP A 177 -0.56 12.15 9.14
N TRP A 178 -0.83 12.76 8.01
CA TRP A 178 0.18 13.23 7.09
C TRP A 178 0.60 14.66 7.45
N THR A 179 1.89 14.92 7.49
CA THR A 179 2.37 16.30 7.59
C THR A 179 2.09 17.06 6.29
N ASN A 180 2.03 18.39 6.36
CA ASN A 180 1.88 19.21 5.16
C ASN A 180 3.01 19.00 4.16
N ALA A 181 4.25 18.81 4.64
CA ALA A 181 5.41 18.50 3.80
C ALA A 181 5.27 17.15 3.09
N GLU A 182 4.78 16.11 3.79
CA GLU A 182 4.51 14.81 3.18
C GLU A 182 3.40 14.88 2.14
N ARG A 183 2.35 15.66 2.41
CA ARG A 183 1.24 15.86 1.48
C ARG A 183 1.70 16.59 0.23
N ASP A 184 2.48 17.67 0.36
CA ASP A 184 3.06 18.37 -0.78
C ASP A 184 3.95 17.44 -1.61
N LEU A 185 4.86 16.71 -0.96
CA LEU A 185 5.73 15.76 -1.65
C LEU A 185 4.93 14.65 -2.35
N TYR A 186 3.88 14.12 -1.71
CA TYR A 186 3.02 13.09 -2.31
C TYR A 186 2.42 13.56 -3.64
N TYR A 187 1.83 14.74 -3.67
CA TYR A 187 1.23 15.28 -4.88
C TYR A 187 2.29 15.71 -5.91
N ARG A 188 3.41 16.24 -5.46
CA ARG A 188 4.55 16.56 -6.32
C ARG A 188 5.10 15.33 -7.03
N VAL A 189 5.27 14.22 -6.33
CA VAL A 189 5.74 12.96 -6.90
C VAL A 189 4.71 12.40 -7.88
N LEU A 190 3.41 12.45 -7.56
CA LEU A 190 2.35 12.02 -8.49
C LEU A 190 2.32 12.84 -9.77
N GLN A 191 2.49 14.17 -9.69
CA GLN A 191 2.57 15.01 -10.87
C GLN A 191 3.82 14.72 -11.68
N HIS A 192 4.97 14.60 -11.04
CA HIS A 192 6.21 14.22 -11.71
C HIS A 192 6.10 12.85 -12.39
N ALA A 193 5.48 11.86 -11.72
CA ALA A 193 5.23 10.55 -12.31
C ALA A 193 4.30 10.63 -13.51
N ARG A 194 3.24 11.46 -13.45
CA ARG A 194 2.29 11.67 -14.55
C ARG A 194 2.95 12.30 -15.77
N ASP A 195 3.77 13.32 -15.56
CA ASP A 195 4.36 14.14 -16.61
C ASP A 195 5.62 13.49 -17.24
N GLY A 196 6.24 12.55 -16.52
CA GLY A 196 7.43 11.84 -16.97
C GLY A 196 7.13 10.73 -18.00
N ASP A 197 8.13 10.38 -18.81
CA ASP A 197 8.03 9.25 -19.74
C ASP A 197 7.98 7.91 -18.99
N TYR A 198 6.94 7.14 -19.23
CA TYR A 198 6.75 5.83 -18.56
C TYR A 198 7.80 4.79 -18.97
N GLY A 199 8.33 4.88 -20.19
CA GLY A 199 9.38 3.99 -20.67
C GLY A 199 10.70 4.23 -19.95
N GLU A 200 11.06 5.50 -19.75
CA GLU A 200 12.24 5.90 -18.98
C GLU A 200 12.11 5.50 -17.52
N GLN A 201 10.95 5.77 -16.88
CA GLN A 201 10.68 5.33 -15.50
C GLN A 201 10.85 3.81 -15.34
N LYS A 202 10.35 3.02 -16.30
CA LYS A 202 10.50 1.58 -16.28
C LYS A 202 11.96 1.13 -16.47
N GLN A 203 12.73 1.83 -17.32
CA GLN A 203 14.14 1.55 -17.49
C GLN A 203 14.93 1.88 -16.22
N GLN A 204 14.67 3.01 -15.61
CA GLN A 204 15.28 3.39 -14.34
C GLN A 204 14.94 2.39 -13.22
N ALA A 205 13.68 1.95 -13.13
CA ALA A 205 13.28 0.93 -12.18
C ALA A 205 14.04 -0.40 -12.36
N LYS A 206 14.34 -0.79 -13.62
CA LYS A 206 15.20 -1.96 -13.90
C LYS A 206 16.64 -1.77 -13.43
N GLN A 207 17.20 -0.57 -13.63
CA GLN A 207 18.54 -0.24 -13.15
C GLN A 207 18.59 -0.28 -11.61
N ASN A 208 17.61 0.31 -10.95
CA ASN A 208 17.49 0.28 -9.49
C ASN A 208 17.36 -1.17 -8.96
N LEU A 209 16.59 -2.02 -9.65
CA LEU A 209 16.50 -3.43 -9.30
C LEU A 209 17.86 -4.14 -9.39
N ARG A 210 18.62 -3.91 -10.47
CA ARG A 210 19.96 -4.47 -10.61
C ARG A 210 20.90 -4.00 -9.50
N ALA A 211 20.85 -2.71 -9.16
CA ALA A 211 21.62 -2.16 -8.04
C ALA A 211 21.25 -2.80 -6.69
N ARG A 212 19.95 -3.06 -6.46
CA ARG A 212 19.51 -3.77 -5.25
C ARG A 212 20.01 -5.22 -5.20
N ILE A 213 19.97 -5.93 -6.32
CA ILE A 213 20.51 -7.29 -6.39
C ILE A 213 22.01 -7.27 -6.11
N GLU A 214 22.74 -6.31 -6.66
CA GLU A 214 24.18 -6.18 -6.45
C GLU A 214 24.55 -5.94 -4.98
N ARG A 215 23.68 -5.28 -4.20
CA ARG A 215 23.87 -5.11 -2.74
C ARG A 215 24.03 -6.45 -2.01
N TYR A 216 23.37 -7.52 -2.45
CA TYR A 216 23.55 -8.83 -1.82
C TYR A 216 24.97 -9.32 -1.88
N ARG A 217 25.72 -8.99 -2.96
CA ARG A 217 27.14 -9.30 -3.09
C ARG A 217 28.00 -8.46 -2.14
N THR A 218 27.80 -7.13 -2.19
CA THR A 218 28.58 -6.20 -1.35
C THR A 218 28.32 -6.42 0.13
N ASP A 219 27.05 -6.68 0.50
CA ASP A 219 26.68 -7.01 1.88
C ASP A 219 27.26 -8.34 2.34
N ALA A 220 27.35 -9.34 1.45
CA ALA A 220 27.95 -10.62 1.78
C ALA A 220 29.45 -10.47 2.09
N GLU A 221 30.15 -9.65 1.32
CA GLU A 221 31.58 -9.36 1.51
C GLU A 221 31.83 -8.56 2.77
N SER A 222 31.14 -7.44 2.95
CA SER A 222 31.29 -6.55 4.11
C SER A 222 30.89 -7.21 5.43
N GLU A 223 29.81 -7.99 5.43
CA GLU A 223 29.38 -8.73 6.62
C GLU A 223 30.37 -9.84 6.97
N PHE A 224 30.92 -10.51 5.98
CA PHE A 224 31.96 -11.54 6.20
C PHE A 224 33.19 -10.92 6.82
N GLU A 225 33.71 -9.81 6.30
CA GLU A 225 34.85 -9.09 6.85
C GLU A 225 34.61 -8.66 8.30
N ARG A 226 33.43 -8.06 8.57
CA ARG A 226 33.04 -7.64 9.92
C ARG A 226 33.00 -8.82 10.89
N ARG A 227 32.36 -9.94 10.52
CA ARG A 227 32.26 -11.13 11.37
C ARG A 227 33.61 -11.79 11.59
N THR A 228 34.47 -11.84 10.57
CA THR A 228 35.82 -12.32 10.68
C THR A 228 36.66 -11.46 11.63
N ALA A 229 36.53 -10.15 11.52
CA ALA A 229 37.19 -9.22 12.45
C ALA A 229 36.70 -9.39 13.89
N GLN A 230 35.40 -9.58 14.08
CA GLN A 230 34.83 -9.88 15.41
C GLN A 230 35.34 -11.20 15.97
N ALA A 231 35.40 -12.26 15.16
CA ALA A 231 35.96 -13.56 15.59
C ALA A 231 37.45 -13.44 15.99
N LYS A 232 38.24 -12.68 15.21
CA LYS A 232 39.65 -12.41 15.55
C LYS A 232 39.79 -11.62 16.85
N ARG A 233 38.94 -10.64 17.11
CA ARG A 233 38.93 -9.90 18.39
C ARG A 233 38.59 -10.82 19.55
N TYR A 234 37.58 -11.68 19.36
CA TYR A 234 37.17 -12.66 20.36
C TYR A 234 38.33 -13.60 20.76
N LEU A 235 39.04 -14.15 19.79
CA LEU A 235 40.20 -15.00 20.04
C LEU A 235 41.31 -14.30 20.84
N LYS A 236 41.55 -12.99 20.59
CA LYS A 236 42.51 -12.18 21.35
C LYS A 236 42.16 -12.08 22.84
N THR A 237 40.86 -12.01 23.15
CA THR A 237 40.39 -11.92 24.54
C THR A 237 40.18 -13.27 25.20
N HIS A 238 40.05 -14.35 24.39
CA HIS A 238 39.81 -15.73 24.85
C HIS A 238 40.71 -16.71 24.11
N PRO A 239 42.03 -16.68 24.37
CA PRO A 239 43.00 -17.47 23.59
C PRO A 239 42.78 -18.98 23.67
N ALA A 240 42.21 -19.47 24.76
CA ALA A 240 41.95 -20.91 24.96
C ALA A 240 40.74 -21.42 24.16
N GLU A 241 39.88 -20.54 23.62
CA GLU A 241 38.63 -20.92 22.97
C GLU A 241 38.75 -21.03 21.43
N GLN A 242 39.74 -21.77 20.96
CA GLN A 242 40.00 -22.02 19.54
C GLN A 242 38.78 -22.64 18.81
N ALA A 243 38.07 -23.55 19.45
CA ALA A 243 36.90 -24.22 18.87
C ALA A 243 35.76 -23.24 18.58
N GLU A 244 35.50 -22.28 19.48
CA GLU A 244 34.50 -21.27 19.29
C GLU A 244 34.88 -20.27 18.19
N TYR A 245 36.15 -19.90 18.11
CA TYR A 245 36.68 -19.09 17.01
C TYR A 245 36.42 -19.76 15.64
N GLN A 246 36.74 -21.05 15.50
CA GLN A 246 36.50 -21.80 14.26
C GLN A 246 34.99 -21.88 13.94
N ARG A 247 34.15 -22.09 14.95
CA ARG A 247 32.68 -22.06 14.77
C ARG A 247 32.19 -20.73 14.21
N ARG A 248 32.65 -19.60 14.74
CA ARG A 248 32.33 -18.25 14.28
C ARG A 248 32.77 -17.98 12.85
N LEU A 249 33.97 -18.45 12.47
CA LEU A 249 34.48 -18.36 11.09
C LEU A 249 33.62 -19.19 10.13
N ASN A 250 33.32 -20.43 10.50
CA ASN A 250 32.46 -21.31 9.68
C ASN A 250 31.04 -20.75 9.52
N ASP A 251 30.48 -20.12 10.57
CA ASP A 251 29.20 -19.46 10.47
C ASP A 251 29.24 -18.24 9.54
N ALA A 252 30.32 -17.45 9.63
CA ALA A 252 30.51 -16.30 8.74
C ALA A 252 30.64 -16.74 7.27
N ASP A 253 31.41 -17.79 6.99
CA ASP A 253 31.57 -18.34 5.64
C ASP A 253 30.27 -18.93 5.10
N ARG A 254 29.52 -19.68 5.92
CA ARG A 254 28.21 -20.21 5.54
C ARG A 254 27.22 -19.09 5.18
N LYS A 255 27.17 -17.99 5.96
CA LYS A 255 26.30 -16.83 5.70
C LYS A 255 26.72 -16.11 4.42
N LYS A 256 28.01 -15.92 4.19
CA LYS A 256 28.55 -15.38 2.93
C LYS A 256 28.11 -16.20 1.74
N ARG A 257 28.31 -17.51 1.77
CA ARG A 257 27.92 -18.42 0.68
C ARG A 257 26.43 -18.34 0.40
N ARG A 258 25.57 -18.31 1.45
CA ARG A 258 24.11 -18.17 1.28
C ARG A 258 23.75 -16.88 0.55
N LYS A 259 24.30 -15.73 0.98
CA LYS A 259 24.04 -14.44 0.32
C LYS A 259 24.55 -14.41 -1.12
N LEU A 260 25.72 -14.97 -1.39
CA LEU A 260 26.25 -15.07 -2.75
C LEU A 260 25.41 -15.97 -3.65
N THR A 261 24.88 -17.08 -3.12
CA THR A 261 23.92 -17.92 -3.87
C THR A 261 22.66 -17.14 -4.21
N MET A 262 22.11 -16.37 -3.26
CA MET A 262 20.96 -15.49 -3.52
C MET A 262 21.29 -14.45 -4.58
N TYR A 263 22.44 -13.80 -4.49
CA TYR A 263 22.91 -12.85 -5.50
C TYR A 263 22.95 -13.48 -6.90
N LEU A 264 23.59 -14.65 -7.06
CA LEU A 264 23.68 -15.33 -8.34
C LEU A 264 22.31 -15.70 -8.89
N THR A 265 21.41 -16.22 -8.04
CA THR A 265 20.04 -16.54 -8.44
C THR A 265 19.30 -15.32 -8.96
N TYR A 266 19.34 -14.22 -8.22
CA TYR A 266 18.59 -13.00 -8.61
C TYR A 266 19.24 -12.23 -9.75
N ARG A 267 20.57 -12.28 -9.89
CA ARG A 267 21.30 -11.74 -11.04
C ARG A 267 20.84 -12.40 -12.34
N ASP A 268 20.73 -13.72 -12.34
CA ASP A 268 20.36 -14.50 -13.52
C ASP A 268 18.84 -14.50 -13.75
N THR A 269 18.03 -14.37 -12.68
CA THR A 269 16.57 -14.31 -12.72
C THR A 269 16.01 -13.11 -11.94
N PRO A 270 16.26 -11.87 -12.37
CA PRO A 270 15.89 -10.67 -11.61
C PRO A 270 14.37 -10.49 -11.40
N ASN A 271 13.55 -11.14 -12.22
CA ASN A 271 12.09 -11.17 -12.09
C ASN A 271 11.60 -11.99 -10.88
N LEU A 272 12.47 -12.81 -10.29
CA LEU A 272 12.18 -13.57 -9.07
C LEU A 272 12.65 -12.84 -7.79
N PHE A 273 13.26 -11.66 -7.93
CA PHE A 273 13.71 -10.90 -6.78
C PHE A 273 12.52 -10.48 -5.90
N PRO A 274 12.54 -10.80 -4.60
CA PRO A 274 11.43 -10.53 -3.68
C PRO A 274 11.40 -9.06 -3.25
N THR A 275 10.94 -8.18 -4.13
CA THR A 275 10.99 -6.72 -3.92
C THR A 275 10.16 -6.27 -2.71
N TYR A 276 9.00 -6.88 -2.48
CA TYR A 276 8.18 -6.56 -1.30
C TYR A 276 8.90 -6.92 -0.01
N ALA A 277 9.38 -8.16 0.10
CA ALA A 277 10.10 -8.63 1.28
C ALA A 277 11.39 -7.84 1.52
N ASP A 278 12.08 -7.44 0.45
CA ASP A 278 13.29 -6.60 0.53
C ASP A 278 12.99 -5.22 1.15
N ILE A 279 11.89 -4.58 0.76
CA ILE A 279 11.46 -3.30 1.33
C ILE A 279 11.08 -3.43 2.80
N VAL A 280 10.33 -4.48 3.17
CA VAL A 280 9.80 -4.64 4.53
C VAL A 280 10.87 -5.08 5.52
N ILE A 281 11.82 -5.93 5.09
CA ILE A 281 12.87 -6.50 5.97
C ILE A 281 14.04 -5.53 6.15
N ASN A 282 14.39 -4.77 5.09
CA ASN A 282 15.51 -3.84 5.12
C ASN A 282 15.05 -2.44 5.60
N ASP A 283 16.00 -1.50 5.64
CA ASP A 283 15.68 -0.09 5.93
C ASP A 283 14.88 0.51 4.76
N HIS A 284 13.55 0.51 4.90
CA HIS A 284 12.64 1.04 3.87
C HIS A 284 12.92 2.51 3.52
N VAL A 285 13.50 3.28 4.41
CA VAL A 285 13.87 4.69 4.17
C VAL A 285 14.92 4.81 3.05
N ALA A 286 15.79 3.81 2.91
CA ALA A 286 16.75 3.77 1.82
C ALA A 286 16.10 3.63 0.43
N TYR A 287 14.82 3.29 0.37
CA TYR A 287 14.06 3.15 -0.88
C TYR A 287 13.20 4.38 -1.21
N ASN A 288 13.07 5.35 -0.29
CA ASN A 288 12.29 6.55 -0.51
C ASN A 288 12.72 7.25 -1.82
N GLY A 289 11.75 7.55 -2.68
CA GLY A 289 12.00 8.18 -3.98
C GLY A 289 12.59 7.26 -5.06
N GLN A 290 12.87 6.00 -4.76
CA GLN A 290 13.38 5.07 -5.78
C GLN A 290 12.25 4.55 -6.66
N LEU A 291 12.47 4.60 -7.96
CA LEU A 291 11.59 3.91 -8.93
C LEU A 291 11.78 2.40 -8.80
N MET A 292 10.66 1.70 -8.71
CA MET A 292 10.61 0.24 -8.68
C MET A 292 9.42 -0.31 -9.43
N THR A 293 9.52 -1.56 -9.87
CA THR A 293 8.41 -2.27 -10.51
C THR A 293 7.98 -3.43 -9.62
N LEU A 294 6.72 -3.40 -9.21
CA LEU A 294 6.07 -4.51 -8.51
C LEU A 294 5.09 -5.22 -9.44
N ARG A 295 5.02 -6.53 -9.32
CA ARG A 295 4.05 -7.37 -10.03
C ARG A 295 3.17 -8.04 -9.01
N GLY A 296 1.88 -8.12 -9.30
CA GLY A 296 0.96 -8.72 -8.35
C GLY A 296 -0.45 -8.84 -8.91
N ARG A 297 -1.37 -9.14 -8.01
CA ARG A 297 -2.80 -9.31 -8.31
C ARG A 297 -3.59 -8.24 -7.59
N VAL A 298 -4.30 -7.40 -8.36
CA VAL A 298 -5.14 -6.34 -7.81
C VAL A 298 -6.43 -6.93 -7.26
N ARG A 299 -6.81 -6.46 -6.07
CA ARG A 299 -8.04 -6.85 -5.37
C ARG A 299 -9.03 -5.72 -5.22
N ARG A 300 -8.56 -4.48 -5.12
CA ARG A 300 -9.42 -3.31 -4.95
C ARG A 300 -8.84 -2.11 -5.70
N ILE A 301 -9.72 -1.37 -6.34
CA ILE A 301 -9.43 -0.08 -6.95
C ILE A 301 -10.45 0.92 -6.42
N THR A 302 -9.97 1.95 -5.76
CA THR A 302 -10.79 3.05 -5.24
C THR A 302 -10.47 4.31 -6.03
N LYS A 303 -11.51 5.00 -6.49
CA LYS A 303 -11.39 6.28 -7.19
C LYS A 303 -11.60 7.41 -6.18
N SER A 304 -10.69 8.35 -6.14
CA SER A 304 -10.77 9.56 -5.32
C SER A 304 -10.42 10.79 -6.15
N PRO A 305 -11.15 11.89 -6.05
CA PRO A 305 -10.68 13.15 -6.60
C PRO A 305 -9.40 13.55 -5.86
N ALA A 306 -8.46 14.19 -6.56
CA ALA A 306 -7.40 14.90 -5.87
C ALA A 306 -8.00 16.04 -5.04
N ASP A 307 -7.36 16.38 -3.92
CA ASP A 307 -7.83 17.49 -3.09
C ASP A 307 -7.79 18.79 -3.92
N GLU A 308 -8.93 19.46 -4.05
CA GLU A 308 -9.05 20.73 -4.80
C GLU A 308 -8.17 21.86 -4.23
N LYS A 309 -7.74 21.70 -2.97
CA LYS A 309 -6.90 22.66 -2.25
C LYS A 309 -5.43 22.60 -2.65
N ILE A 310 -5.02 21.55 -3.37
CA ILE A 310 -3.63 21.40 -3.76
C ILE A 310 -3.29 22.23 -4.98
N ARG A 311 -2.02 22.67 -5.04
CA ARG A 311 -1.47 23.41 -6.18
C ARG A 311 -1.20 22.57 -7.43
N TYR A 312 -1.31 21.25 -7.33
CA TYR A 312 -1.05 20.30 -8.41
C TYR A 312 -2.35 19.95 -9.12
N ASP A 313 -2.35 20.04 -10.45
CA ASP A 313 -3.51 19.69 -11.29
C ASP A 313 -3.50 18.18 -11.61
N LEU A 314 -3.94 17.37 -10.66
CA LEU A 314 -3.93 15.90 -10.79
C LEU A 314 -5.28 15.29 -11.17
N GLY A 315 -6.36 16.02 -10.95
CA GLY A 315 -7.72 15.55 -11.25
C GLY A 315 -8.12 14.33 -10.41
N THR A 316 -8.29 13.19 -11.06
CA THR A 316 -8.70 11.94 -10.38
C THR A 316 -7.51 11.06 -10.07
N LEU A 317 -7.45 10.59 -8.84
CA LEU A 317 -6.49 9.60 -8.38
C LEU A 317 -7.15 8.24 -8.19
N TYR A 318 -6.38 7.18 -8.36
CA TYR A 318 -6.83 5.81 -8.18
C TYR A 318 -5.93 5.12 -7.17
N GLU A 319 -6.49 4.71 -6.05
CA GLU A 319 -5.82 3.91 -5.04
C GLU A 319 -6.05 2.43 -5.36
N ILE A 320 -4.96 1.69 -5.47
CA ILE A 320 -4.92 0.31 -5.93
C ILE A 320 -4.31 -0.56 -4.85
N TRP A 321 -5.09 -1.51 -4.36
CA TRP A 321 -4.66 -2.52 -3.40
C TRP A 321 -4.35 -3.81 -4.13
N PHE A 322 -3.12 -4.27 -4.06
CA PHE A 322 -2.67 -5.47 -4.75
C PHE A 322 -1.69 -6.27 -3.90
N TYR A 323 -1.57 -7.55 -4.24
CA TYR A 323 -0.72 -8.51 -3.54
C TYR A 323 0.34 -9.01 -4.50
N THR A 324 1.61 -8.94 -4.09
CA THR A 324 2.74 -9.51 -4.82
C THR A 324 2.92 -10.97 -4.45
N GLU A 325 3.62 -11.74 -5.27
CA GLU A 325 3.86 -13.16 -5.00
C GLU A 325 4.69 -13.38 -3.72
N ASP A 326 5.58 -12.43 -3.40
CA ASP A 326 6.44 -12.47 -2.22
C ASP A 326 5.83 -11.80 -0.97
N SER A 327 4.66 -11.18 -1.08
CA SER A 327 3.99 -10.49 0.04
C SER A 327 3.12 -11.40 0.90
N GLN A 328 2.89 -12.65 0.47
CA GLN A 328 1.94 -13.56 1.10
C GLN A 328 0.54 -12.94 1.22
N ALA A 329 0.06 -12.67 2.45
CA ALA A 329 -1.23 -12.05 2.72
C ALA A 329 -1.16 -10.52 2.96
N HIS A 330 0.02 -9.90 2.77
CA HIS A 330 0.19 -8.47 3.01
C HIS A 330 0.00 -7.67 1.73
N PRO A 331 -0.91 -6.69 1.71
CA PRO A 331 -1.14 -5.86 0.54
C PRO A 331 -0.01 -4.87 0.30
N THR A 332 0.03 -4.35 -0.92
CA THR A 332 0.76 -3.14 -1.29
C THR A 332 -0.26 -2.13 -1.80
N VAL A 333 -0.07 -0.87 -1.49
CA VAL A 333 -0.89 0.22 -1.99
C VAL A 333 -0.13 0.95 -3.09
N ALA A 334 -0.80 1.21 -4.20
CA ALA A 334 -0.28 2.13 -5.20
C ALA A 334 -1.30 3.20 -5.52
N VAL A 335 -0.85 4.44 -5.67
CA VAL A 335 -1.69 5.53 -6.14
C VAL A 335 -1.27 5.90 -7.55
N CYS A 336 -2.25 5.88 -8.46
CA CYS A 336 -2.04 6.13 -9.88
C CYS A 336 -2.89 7.27 -10.38
N THR A 337 -2.38 8.03 -11.36
CA THR A 337 -3.14 9.07 -12.04
C THR A 337 -3.98 8.53 -13.20
N SER A 338 -3.74 7.30 -13.62
CA SER A 338 -4.45 6.65 -14.73
C SER A 338 -4.60 5.15 -14.53
N VAL A 339 -5.77 4.63 -14.90
CA VAL A 339 -6.11 3.19 -14.85
C VAL A 339 -6.71 2.77 -16.20
N PRO A 340 -6.35 1.59 -16.74
CA PRO A 340 -6.98 1.08 -17.94
C PRO A 340 -8.50 0.92 -17.80
N GLN A 341 -9.28 1.50 -18.74
CA GLN A 341 -10.74 1.53 -18.66
C GLN A 341 -11.36 0.14 -18.53
N GLY A 342 -10.87 -0.84 -19.31
CA GLY A 342 -11.39 -2.21 -19.22
C GLY A 342 -11.24 -2.85 -17.84
N LEU A 343 -10.20 -2.49 -17.09
CA LEU A 343 -10.04 -2.95 -15.72
C LEU A 343 -10.96 -2.22 -14.74
N LEU A 344 -11.23 -0.93 -14.96
CA LEU A 344 -12.22 -0.20 -14.15
C LEU A 344 -13.62 -0.78 -14.33
N ASP A 345 -14.00 -1.10 -15.56
CA ASP A 345 -15.29 -1.71 -15.86
C ASP A 345 -15.40 -3.10 -15.21
N LYS A 346 -14.31 -3.85 -15.21
CA LYS A 346 -14.23 -5.15 -14.52
C LYS A 346 -14.31 -4.97 -13.00
N ALA A 347 -13.59 -4.03 -12.43
CA ALA A 347 -13.64 -3.73 -11.00
C ALA A 347 -15.04 -3.33 -10.53
N ARG A 348 -15.79 -2.57 -11.34
CA ARG A 348 -17.18 -2.22 -11.04
C ARG A 348 -18.12 -3.43 -11.03
N LYS A 349 -17.86 -4.42 -11.91
CA LYS A 349 -18.70 -5.64 -12.04
C LYS A 349 -18.38 -6.67 -10.96
N GLU A 350 -17.10 -6.86 -10.65
CA GLU A 350 -16.62 -7.92 -9.77
C GLU A 350 -16.49 -7.49 -8.30
N GLY A 351 -16.36 -6.16 -8.05
CA GLY A 351 -16.21 -5.62 -6.70
C GLY A 351 -15.05 -6.29 -5.95
N GLU A 352 -15.35 -6.87 -4.80
CA GLU A 352 -14.37 -7.56 -3.93
C GLU A 352 -13.78 -8.86 -4.54
N ARG A 353 -14.38 -9.39 -5.60
CA ARG A 353 -13.88 -10.58 -6.30
C ARG A 353 -12.83 -10.28 -7.36
N LEU A 354 -12.46 -9.00 -7.51
CA LEU A 354 -11.44 -8.61 -8.47
C LEU A 354 -10.13 -9.35 -8.18
N ASP A 355 -9.59 -10.01 -9.20
CA ASP A 355 -8.34 -10.77 -9.13
C ASP A 355 -7.59 -10.72 -10.46
N GLU A 356 -6.96 -9.58 -10.75
CA GLU A 356 -6.31 -9.33 -12.03
C GLU A 356 -4.82 -9.11 -11.89
N ARG A 357 -4.04 -9.68 -12.82
CA ARG A 357 -2.58 -9.51 -12.85
C ARG A 357 -2.20 -8.13 -13.36
N ILE A 358 -1.34 -7.47 -12.62
CA ILE A 358 -0.83 -6.14 -12.94
C ILE A 358 0.68 -6.05 -12.75
N SER A 359 1.29 -5.06 -13.39
CA SER A 359 2.66 -4.61 -13.12
C SER A 359 2.66 -3.10 -12.96
N ILE A 360 3.07 -2.61 -11.81
CA ILE A 360 3.12 -1.20 -11.46
C ILE A 360 4.58 -0.75 -11.40
N THR A 361 4.90 0.31 -12.12
CA THR A 361 6.18 1.01 -11.98
C THR A 361 5.91 2.37 -11.37
N GLY A 362 6.51 2.65 -10.22
CA GLY A 362 6.29 3.88 -9.48
C GLY A 362 7.38 4.16 -8.47
N TYR A 363 7.32 5.34 -7.89
CA TYR A 363 8.22 5.78 -6.83
C TYR A 363 7.76 5.19 -5.50
N PHE A 364 8.66 4.53 -4.77
CA PHE A 364 8.38 4.16 -3.40
C PHE A 364 8.29 5.43 -2.54
N PHE A 365 7.14 5.63 -1.89
CA PHE A 365 6.87 6.83 -1.12
C PHE A 365 7.22 6.63 0.35
N LYS A 366 6.53 5.72 1.02
CA LYS A 366 6.74 5.38 2.44
C LYS A 366 6.02 4.08 2.81
N MET A 367 6.22 3.61 4.03
CA MET A 367 5.33 2.62 4.63
C MET A 367 4.05 3.31 5.08
N TYR A 368 2.94 2.95 4.47
CA TYR A 368 1.61 3.50 4.77
C TYR A 368 0.93 2.70 5.88
N VAL A 369 0.29 3.40 6.81
CA VAL A 369 -0.44 2.80 7.93
C VAL A 369 -1.91 2.73 7.59
N TYR A 370 -2.52 1.57 7.73
CA TYR A 370 -3.96 1.40 7.60
C TYR A 370 -4.53 0.59 8.76
N GLU A 371 -5.77 0.89 9.13
CA GLU A 371 -6.51 0.10 10.11
C GLU A 371 -6.97 -1.23 9.50
N ALA A 372 -6.51 -2.33 10.04
CA ALA A 372 -7.11 -3.64 9.86
C ALA A 372 -8.11 -3.89 11.00
N GLN A 373 -8.92 -4.94 10.89
CA GLN A 373 -9.97 -5.24 11.88
C GLN A 373 -9.47 -5.38 13.31
N ASP A 374 -8.21 -5.73 13.50
CA ASP A 374 -7.60 -6.10 14.77
C ASP A 374 -6.44 -5.19 15.20
N THR A 375 -5.79 -4.51 14.26
CA THR A 375 -4.59 -3.70 14.55
C THR A 375 -4.22 -2.80 13.37
N GLU A 376 -3.37 -1.83 13.64
CA GLU A 376 -2.70 -1.04 12.59
C GLU A 376 -1.67 -1.90 11.86
N ARG A 377 -1.68 -1.82 10.54
CA ARG A 377 -0.74 -2.54 9.66
C ARG A 377 0.00 -1.58 8.74
N PHE A 378 1.21 -1.98 8.40
CA PHE A 378 2.10 -1.22 7.53
C PHE A 378 2.20 -1.88 6.18
N VAL A 379 2.07 -1.09 5.12
CA VAL A 379 2.18 -1.56 3.74
C VAL A 379 3.02 -0.61 2.91
N PRO A 380 3.81 -1.10 1.95
CA PRO A 380 4.51 -0.24 1.01
C PRO A 380 3.53 0.59 0.19
N MET A 381 3.80 1.89 0.05
CA MET A 381 3.04 2.79 -0.81
C MET A 381 3.89 3.22 -2.01
N LEU A 382 3.36 3.04 -3.22
CA LEU A 382 3.96 3.49 -4.47
C LEU A 382 3.13 4.60 -5.09
N LEU A 383 3.80 5.57 -5.69
CA LEU A 383 3.19 6.65 -6.48
C LEU A 383 3.57 6.47 -7.94
N ALA A 384 2.59 6.33 -8.82
CA ALA A 384 2.82 5.94 -10.20
C ALA A 384 1.94 6.74 -11.18
N GLN A 385 2.39 6.85 -12.43
CA GLN A 385 1.58 7.39 -13.51
C GLN A 385 0.42 6.44 -13.82
N ARG A 386 0.77 5.19 -14.13
CA ARG A 386 -0.15 4.12 -14.55
C ARG A 386 0.48 2.77 -14.26
N PHE A 387 -0.31 1.72 -14.45
CA PHE A 387 0.19 0.35 -14.42
C PHE A 387 -0.18 -0.41 -15.70
N LYS A 388 0.50 -1.50 -15.94
CA LYS A 388 0.21 -2.43 -17.02
C LYS A 388 -0.71 -3.53 -16.49
N TRP A 389 -1.90 -3.63 -17.08
CA TRP A 389 -2.81 -4.75 -16.87
C TRP A 389 -2.42 -5.91 -17.76
N HIS A 390 -2.47 -7.13 -17.23
CA HIS A 390 -2.22 -8.38 -17.93
C HIS A 390 -3.51 -9.22 -17.91
N PRO A 391 -4.48 -8.93 -18.81
CA PRO A 391 -5.72 -9.72 -18.84
C PRO A 391 -5.37 -11.18 -19.10
N PRO A 392 -6.13 -12.12 -18.50
CA PRO A 392 -6.01 -13.51 -18.85
C PRO A 392 -6.19 -13.65 -20.37
N PRO A 393 -5.45 -14.57 -21.03
CA PRO A 393 -5.68 -14.83 -22.43
C PRO A 393 -7.18 -15.10 -22.59
N ALA A 394 -7.80 -14.41 -23.56
CA ALA A 394 -9.20 -14.66 -23.89
C ALA A 394 -9.35 -16.18 -24.00
N GLU A 395 -10.17 -16.77 -23.16
CA GLU A 395 -10.51 -18.18 -23.28
C GLU A 395 -10.92 -18.35 -24.72
N LYS A 396 -10.08 -19.01 -25.52
CA LYS A 396 -10.51 -19.49 -26.79
C LYS A 396 -11.68 -20.39 -26.42
N LYS A 397 -12.92 -19.84 -26.46
CA LYS A 397 -14.13 -20.67 -26.38
C LYS A 397 -13.83 -21.78 -27.33
N LEU A 398 -13.48 -22.92 -26.73
CA LEU A 398 -13.00 -24.07 -27.46
C LEU A 398 -14.02 -24.26 -28.58
N GLN A 399 -13.59 -24.15 -29.79
CA GLN A 399 -14.35 -24.67 -30.93
C GLN A 399 -14.44 -26.21 -30.81
N SER A 400 -14.37 -26.72 -29.56
CA SER A 400 -14.52 -28.13 -29.22
C SER A 400 -15.87 -28.69 -29.70
N ALA A 401 -16.90 -27.84 -29.75
CA ALA A 401 -18.15 -28.25 -30.38
C ALA A 401 -17.98 -28.66 -31.84
N VAL A 402 -17.05 -28.04 -32.59
CA VAL A 402 -16.76 -28.38 -33.98
C VAL A 402 -16.07 -29.75 -34.11
N TYR A 403 -15.32 -30.17 -33.09
CA TYR A 403 -14.62 -31.45 -33.08
C TYR A 403 -15.38 -32.53 -32.31
N VAL A 404 -16.12 -32.18 -31.24
CA VAL A 404 -16.88 -33.10 -30.42
C VAL A 404 -18.12 -33.62 -31.17
N LEU A 405 -18.84 -32.78 -31.91
CA LEU A 405 -20.00 -33.19 -32.69
C LEU A 405 -19.64 -34.22 -33.78
N PRO A 406 -18.62 -34.04 -34.65
CA PRO A 406 -18.26 -35.07 -35.60
C PRO A 406 -17.72 -36.35 -34.93
N PHE A 407 -17.01 -36.24 -33.80
CA PHE A 407 -16.55 -37.41 -33.06
C PHE A 407 -17.71 -38.24 -32.51
N ILE A 408 -18.72 -37.60 -31.91
CA ILE A 408 -19.95 -38.27 -31.46
C ILE A 408 -20.72 -38.91 -32.65
N ALA A 409 -20.76 -38.19 -33.78
CA ALA A 409 -21.40 -38.71 -34.98
C ALA A 409 -20.68 -39.96 -35.51
N VAL A 410 -19.36 -39.99 -35.58
CA VAL A 410 -18.56 -41.15 -35.98
C VAL A 410 -18.76 -42.32 -35.03
N LEU A 411 -18.79 -42.06 -33.70
CA LEU A 411 -19.03 -43.07 -32.68
C LEU A 411 -20.45 -43.66 -32.79
N GLY A 412 -21.45 -42.80 -33.05
CA GLY A 412 -22.84 -43.21 -33.29
C GLY A 412 -22.98 -44.08 -34.54
N VAL A 413 -22.35 -43.73 -35.65
CA VAL A 413 -22.33 -44.52 -36.89
C VAL A 413 -21.59 -45.84 -36.66
N GLY A 414 -20.47 -45.83 -35.92
CA GLY A 414 -19.73 -47.05 -35.56
C GLY A 414 -20.59 -48.03 -34.72
N MET A 415 -21.29 -47.50 -33.70
CA MET A 415 -22.22 -48.30 -32.89
C MET A 415 -23.41 -48.83 -33.71
N ALA A 416 -23.98 -48.00 -34.57
CA ALA A 416 -25.09 -48.42 -35.45
C ALA A 416 -24.61 -49.48 -36.41
N TYR A 417 -23.41 -49.41 -36.96
CA TYR A 417 -22.79 -50.42 -37.81
C TYR A 417 -22.57 -51.75 -37.06
N LEU A 418 -22.01 -51.69 -35.84
CA LEU A 418 -21.81 -52.88 -35.01
C LEU A 418 -23.14 -53.53 -34.65
N PHE A 419 -24.18 -52.75 -34.31
CA PHE A 419 -25.49 -53.24 -34.01
C PHE A 419 -26.18 -53.83 -35.23
N TRP A 420 -25.97 -53.26 -36.39
CA TRP A 420 -26.51 -53.87 -37.67
C TRP A 420 -25.78 -55.16 -38.01
N ARG A 421 -24.47 -55.23 -37.81
CA ARG A 421 -23.64 -56.39 -38.02
C ARG A 421 -24.09 -57.59 -37.09
N THR A 422 -24.21 -57.33 -35.80
CA THR A 422 -24.64 -58.32 -34.82
C THR A 422 -26.03 -58.79 -35.11
N ARG A 423 -26.99 -57.96 -35.50
CA ARG A 423 -28.32 -58.33 -35.94
C ARG A 423 -28.30 -59.22 -37.21
N ARG A 424 -27.33 -59.01 -38.07
CA ARG A 424 -27.21 -59.84 -39.30
C ARG A 424 -26.66 -61.24 -38.98
N GLU A 425 -25.71 -61.32 -38.05
CA GLU A 425 -25.19 -62.61 -37.55
C GLU A 425 -26.24 -63.37 -36.75
N ASP A 426 -27.04 -62.76 -35.91
CA ASP A 426 -28.17 -63.34 -35.21
C ASP A 426 -29.22 -63.89 -36.14
N ARG A 427 -29.50 -63.24 -37.28
CA ARG A 427 -30.44 -63.74 -38.28
C ARG A 427 -29.89 -64.94 -39.03
N GLN A 428 -28.59 -65.02 -39.23
CA GLN A 428 -27.93 -66.18 -39.83
C GLN A 428 -27.93 -67.37 -38.86
N PHE A 429 -27.62 -67.08 -37.56
CA PHE A 429 -27.67 -68.11 -36.52
C PHE A 429 -29.08 -68.66 -36.29
N ARG A 430 -30.12 -67.84 -36.27
CA ARG A 430 -31.51 -68.28 -36.20
C ARG A 430 -31.96 -69.11 -37.43
N ARG A 431 -31.43 -68.81 -38.62
CA ARG A 431 -31.69 -69.64 -39.82
C ARG A 431 -30.98 -70.96 -39.76
N GLN A 432 -29.82 -71.08 -39.15
CA GLN A 432 -29.13 -72.37 -38.95
C GLN A 432 -29.81 -73.22 -37.90
N LEU A 433 -30.36 -72.61 -36.84
CA LEU A 433 -31.18 -73.36 -35.83
C LEU A 433 -32.55 -73.83 -36.37
N SER A 434 -33.11 -73.20 -37.38
CA SER A 434 -34.38 -73.57 -37.95
C SER A 434 -34.28 -74.65 -39.05
N THR A 435 -33.05 -74.99 -39.51
CA THR A 435 -32.83 -76.02 -40.53
C THR A 435 -32.28 -77.34 -39.98
N GLY A 436 -31.91 -77.41 -38.69
CA GLY A 436 -31.46 -78.63 -38.01
C GLY A 436 -32.51 -79.14 -37.04
N GLY A 437 -33.64 -79.62 -37.57
CA GLY A 437 -34.64 -80.26 -36.77
C GLY A 437 -34.26 -81.75 -36.50
N GLU A 438 -33.34 -81.98 -35.57
CA GLU A 438 -33.23 -83.22 -34.87
C GLU A 438 -33.71 -83.02 -33.43
N THR A 439 -34.85 -83.61 -33.16
CA THR A 439 -35.43 -83.77 -31.83
C THR A 439 -34.52 -84.65 -30.98
N VAL A 440 -33.72 -84.07 -30.16
CA VAL A 440 -32.96 -84.77 -29.10
C VAL A 440 -33.96 -85.18 -28.05
N THR A 441 -34.23 -86.49 -28.03
CA THR A 441 -35.13 -87.16 -27.08
C THR A 441 -34.44 -87.22 -25.71
N ILE A 442 -35.22 -87.01 -24.64
CA ILE A 442 -34.79 -86.93 -23.24
C ILE A 442 -33.98 -88.16 -22.73
N HIS A 443 -33.79 -89.17 -23.55
CA HIS A 443 -33.08 -90.39 -23.17
C HIS A 443 -31.55 -90.29 -23.20
N ASP A 444 -30.97 -89.29 -23.83
CA ASP A 444 -29.52 -89.17 -23.95
C ASP A 444 -28.88 -88.35 -22.83
N LEU A 445 -29.66 -87.79 -21.87
CA LEU A 445 -29.12 -86.98 -20.72
C LEU A 445 -28.70 -87.89 -19.55
N SER A 446 -29.00 -89.17 -19.55
CA SER A 446 -28.58 -90.05 -18.44
C SER A 446 -27.19 -90.67 -18.60
N GLN A 447 -26.46 -90.39 -19.67
CA GLN A 447 -25.10 -90.90 -19.88
C GLN A 447 -23.99 -89.85 -19.60
N ILE A 448 -24.36 -88.69 -19.13
CA ILE A 448 -23.35 -87.60 -18.79
C ILE A 448 -23.08 -87.52 -17.29
N GLU A 449 -23.68 -88.34 -16.47
CA GLU A 449 -23.41 -88.47 -15.04
C GLU A 449 -22.25 -89.42 -14.73
N GLY A 450 -21.05 -89.20 -15.33
CA GLY A 450 -19.93 -90.10 -15.10
C GLY A 450 -18.53 -89.45 -15.11
N SER A 451 -18.46 -88.20 -15.26
CA SER A 451 -17.11 -87.53 -15.28
C SER A 451 -17.13 -86.17 -14.63
N ALA A 452 -17.66 -86.09 -13.44
CA ALA A 452 -17.50 -84.93 -12.58
C ALA A 452 -16.56 -85.26 -11.41
N GLY A 453 -15.30 -85.28 -11.68
CA GLY A 453 -14.25 -85.46 -10.68
C GLY A 453 -13.03 -84.65 -11.04
N GLN A 454 -12.80 -83.70 -10.19
CA GLN A 454 -11.55 -82.93 -10.05
C GLN A 454 -11.37 -81.68 -10.89
N HIS A 455 -11.32 -80.66 -10.11
CA HIS A 455 -10.87 -79.25 -10.31
C HIS A 455 -11.96 -78.17 -10.44
N THR A 456 -12.67 -77.94 -9.34
CA THR A 456 -13.16 -76.56 -9.03
C THR A 456 -12.04 -75.83 -8.34
N PRO A 457 -11.52 -74.74 -8.88
CA PRO A 457 -10.64 -73.86 -8.13
C PRO A 457 -11.48 -73.13 -7.07
N SER A 458 -11.02 -73.24 -5.82
CA SER A 458 -11.59 -72.57 -4.67
C SER A 458 -11.53 -71.05 -4.89
N PHE A 459 -12.65 -70.41 -4.63
CA PHE A 459 -12.82 -68.95 -4.74
C PHE A 459 -12.09 -68.15 -3.62
N ASP A 460 -11.25 -68.81 -2.80
CA ASP A 460 -10.58 -68.20 -1.65
C ASP A 460 -9.23 -67.60 -1.94
N GLN A 461 -8.83 -67.34 -3.21
CA GLN A 461 -7.58 -66.67 -3.57
C GLN A 461 -7.78 -65.53 -4.58
N ILE A 462 -8.75 -64.66 -4.35
CA ILE A 462 -8.71 -63.31 -4.95
C ILE A 462 -8.30 -62.34 -3.84
N GLU A 463 -7.02 -62.12 -3.75
CA GLU A 463 -6.49 -60.97 -3.03
C GLU A 463 -7.02 -59.70 -3.69
N VAL A 464 -7.95 -59.05 -3.01
CA VAL A 464 -8.39 -57.68 -3.33
C VAL A 464 -7.23 -56.76 -3.02
N ILE A 465 -6.52 -56.29 -4.01
CA ILE A 465 -5.61 -55.15 -3.87
C ILE A 465 -6.50 -53.92 -3.73
N GLU A 466 -6.95 -53.66 -2.51
CA GLU A 466 -7.38 -52.33 -2.07
C GLU A 466 -6.13 -51.51 -1.88
N GLU A 467 -6.05 -50.39 -2.58
CA GLU A 467 -5.50 -49.11 -2.12
C GLU A 467 -4.98 -48.30 -3.30
N MET A 468 -5.85 -47.50 -3.87
CA MET A 468 -5.47 -46.20 -4.32
C MET A 468 -6.27 -45.17 -3.52
N HIS A 469 -5.62 -44.64 -2.48
CA HIS A 469 -6.08 -43.53 -1.69
C HIS A 469 -6.18 -42.27 -2.55
N PHE A 470 -7.37 -41.93 -2.99
CA PHE A 470 -7.73 -40.56 -3.32
C PHE A 470 -8.00 -39.83 -1.99
N ARG A 471 -7.11 -38.96 -1.59
CA ARG A 471 -7.37 -37.99 -0.53
C ARG A 471 -8.25 -36.88 -1.08
N ASP A 472 -9.54 -37.03 -0.92
CA ASP A 472 -10.45 -35.87 -0.98
C ASP A 472 -10.28 -35.06 0.29
N HIS A 473 -9.80 -33.83 0.12
CA HIS A 473 -9.76 -32.78 1.14
C HIS A 473 -11.11 -32.07 1.18
N ASP A 474 -12.13 -32.71 1.70
CA ASP A 474 -13.33 -32.05 2.16
C ASP A 474 -13.25 -31.88 3.68
N GLY A 475 -12.79 -30.72 4.09
CA GLY A 475 -12.79 -30.28 5.48
C GLY A 475 -14.19 -29.95 5.94
N HIS A 476 -14.84 -30.90 6.54
CA HIS A 476 -16.07 -30.67 7.31
C HIS A 476 -15.70 -30.10 8.67
N ASN A 477 -15.91 -28.80 8.82
CA ASN A 477 -15.73 -28.04 10.04
C ASN A 477 -16.92 -28.32 10.97
N SER A 478 -16.79 -29.31 11.82
CA SER A 478 -17.71 -29.55 12.95
C SER A 478 -17.43 -28.51 14.02
N ARG A 479 -18.36 -27.58 14.20
CA ARG A 479 -18.42 -26.72 15.38
C ARG A 479 -18.75 -27.57 16.60
N GLU A 480 -17.79 -27.77 17.47
CA GLU A 480 -18.05 -28.12 18.87
C GLU A 480 -18.36 -26.84 19.64
N GLU A 481 -19.58 -26.72 20.12
CA GLU A 481 -19.99 -25.75 21.14
C GLU A 481 -19.37 -26.15 22.48
N PRO A 482 -18.75 -25.22 23.23
CA PRO A 482 -18.36 -25.50 24.60
C PRO A 482 -19.58 -25.38 25.54
N PRO A 483 -19.63 -26.17 26.61
CA PRO A 483 -20.79 -26.25 27.50
C PRO A 483 -20.97 -24.99 28.33
N ALA A 484 -22.23 -24.62 28.51
CA ALA A 484 -22.69 -23.57 29.39
C ALA A 484 -22.26 -23.88 30.86
N ASN A 485 -21.53 -22.95 31.47
CA ASN A 485 -21.32 -22.94 32.90
C ASN A 485 -22.13 -21.78 33.51
N ASN A 486 -23.09 -22.22 34.28
CA ASN A 486 -23.95 -21.42 35.15
C ASN A 486 -23.17 -20.88 36.36
N ALA A 487 -23.68 -19.77 36.84
CA ALA A 487 -23.61 -19.26 38.21
C ALA A 487 -22.52 -18.26 38.58
N GLY A 488 -23.00 -17.11 39.00
CA GLY A 488 -22.20 -16.17 39.78
C GLY A 488 -22.71 -14.73 39.73
N THR A 489 -23.95 -14.51 40.25
CA THR A 489 -24.41 -13.18 40.68
C THR A 489 -23.48 -12.64 41.77
N GLU A 490 -22.76 -11.58 41.48
CA GLU A 490 -22.21 -10.73 42.52
C GLU A 490 -22.49 -9.26 42.22
N LYS A 491 -23.40 -8.73 43.03
CA LYS A 491 -23.63 -7.30 43.21
C LYS A 491 -22.35 -6.67 43.77
N ARG A 492 -21.85 -5.63 43.17
CA ARG A 492 -20.93 -4.70 43.81
C ARG A 492 -21.34 -3.26 43.57
N ASP A 493 -21.85 -2.73 44.61
CA ASP A 493 -21.88 -1.39 45.17
C ASP A 493 -21.32 -0.23 44.33
N GLN A 494 -22.23 0.70 44.14
CA GLN A 494 -21.99 2.12 43.93
C GLN A 494 -21.13 2.66 45.08
N ARG A 495 -19.98 3.23 44.80
CA ARG A 495 -19.32 4.21 45.66
C ARG A 495 -19.18 5.53 44.92
N SER A 496 -19.92 6.45 45.49
CA SER A 496 -19.89 7.90 45.33
C SER A 496 -18.46 8.47 45.43
N LEU A 497 -18.14 9.36 44.48
CA LEU A 497 -17.01 10.30 44.57
C LEU A 497 -17.34 11.42 45.58
N PRO A 498 -16.40 11.88 46.41
CA PRO A 498 -16.53 13.16 47.10
C PRO A 498 -16.02 14.30 46.18
N SER A 499 -16.84 15.33 46.10
CA SER A 499 -16.44 16.70 45.80
C SER A 499 -15.52 17.20 46.93
N ASP A 500 -14.40 17.83 46.59
CA ASP A 500 -13.90 19.06 47.16
C ASP A 500 -12.40 19.25 46.89
N ILE A 501 -12.15 20.45 46.43
CA ILE A 501 -11.01 21.38 46.32
C ILE A 501 -10.45 21.56 44.90
#